data_bf7c17bc4901f619e6f3a8a76e691ac7
#
_entry.id   bf7c17bc4901f619e6f3a8a76e691ac7
#
_cell.length_a   1.000
_cell.length_b   1.000
_cell.length_c   1.000
_cell.angle_alpha   90.00
_cell.angle_beta   90.00
_cell.angle_gamma   90.00
#
_symmetry.space_group_name_H-M   'P 1'
#
loop_
_entity.id
_entity.type
_entity.pdbx_description
1 polymer ?
#
loop_
_entity_poly.entity_id
_entity_poly.type
_entity_poly.pdbx_seq_one_letter_code
_entity_poly.pdbx_strand_id
1 'polypeptide(L)'
;MMRIKTFSWLWITWIALLAGCSGTGELVKQRSVSSRQDVYREAQDKTLIPSGYADLRVSFSVKTHKSSFHILENGTKGTPDYVLVLNIDGQAEKLKGTMSEENTLNERPLTPETGNGIRYRFQKDLRLMAGNHKVFVAVPEDEVAVEAEIRLEDGTRNELVLEPVYATGKYFGKRGSIFYSHLSGVRMLMNGKLL
;
A
#
# COMPACT_ATOMS: atom_id res chain seq x y z
N MET A 1 -21.69 45.62 50.19
CA MET A 1 -20.23 45.66 49.97
C MET A 1 -19.87 44.44 49.11
N MET A 2 -19.64 44.71 47.88
CA MET A 2 -19.56 43.79 46.75
C MET A 2 -18.11 43.32 46.58
N ARG A 3 -17.86 42.05 46.44
CA ARG A 3 -16.59 41.57 45.89
C ARG A 3 -16.78 40.36 44.99
N ILE A 4 -16.65 40.67 43.75
CA ILE A 4 -16.52 39.83 42.56
C ILE A 4 -15.29 38.91 42.70
N LYS A 5 -15.48 37.61 42.43
CA LYS A 5 -14.40 36.69 42.11
C LYS A 5 -14.79 35.91 40.83
N THR A 6 -14.63 36.56 39.72
CA THR A 6 -14.53 35.94 38.41
C THR A 6 -13.09 36.09 37.98
N PHE A 7 -12.32 35.00 37.85
CA PHE A 7 -11.15 34.91 36.96
C PHE A 7 -10.40 33.60 37.26
N SER A 8 -10.85 32.51 36.79
CA SER A 8 -9.98 31.32 36.69
C SER A 8 -10.55 30.19 35.80
N TRP A 9 -11.12 30.52 34.64
CA TRP A 9 -11.64 29.47 33.71
C TRP A 9 -11.17 29.64 32.28
N LEU A 10 -10.07 30.32 32.06
CA LEU A 10 -9.58 30.63 30.70
C LEU A 10 -8.24 29.97 30.33
N TRP A 11 -7.80 28.98 31.11
CA TRP A 11 -6.48 28.36 30.89
C TRP A 11 -6.52 26.88 30.50
N ILE A 12 -7.69 26.26 30.26
CA ILE A 12 -7.81 24.81 29.97
C ILE A 12 -8.07 24.53 28.49
N THR A 13 -8.28 25.52 27.64
CA THR A 13 -8.70 25.32 26.25
C THR A 13 -7.57 25.32 25.23
N TRP A 14 -6.31 25.27 25.60
CA TRP A 14 -5.17 25.40 24.66
C TRP A 14 -4.28 24.17 24.53
N ILE A 15 -4.68 22.98 25.04
CA ILE A 15 -3.87 21.76 24.95
C ILE A 15 -4.41 20.75 23.91
N ALA A 16 -5.51 21.04 23.24
CA ALA A 16 -6.17 20.08 22.34
C ALA A 16 -5.82 20.22 20.85
N LEU A 17 -4.78 20.94 20.46
CA LEU A 17 -4.43 21.17 19.05
C LEU A 17 -3.02 20.68 18.65
N LEU A 18 -2.46 19.73 19.37
CA LEU A 18 -1.23 19.02 18.97
C LEU A 18 -1.53 17.58 18.56
N ALA A 19 -2.69 17.28 17.99
CA ALA A 19 -2.85 16.13 17.15
C ALA A 19 -2.09 16.43 15.84
N GLY A 20 -0.76 16.40 15.94
CA GLY A 20 0.15 16.62 14.82
C GLY A 20 -0.13 15.61 13.74
N CYS A 21 -0.11 16.05 12.51
CA CYS A 21 0.05 15.23 11.32
C CYS A 21 1.24 14.29 11.53
N SER A 22 0.99 13.09 12.03
CA SER A 22 1.94 12.00 11.83
C SER A 22 1.94 11.72 10.32
N GLY A 23 2.98 12.17 9.64
CA GLY A 23 3.09 12.03 8.19
C GLY A 23 2.98 10.54 7.80
N THR A 24 2.55 10.27 6.58
CA THR A 24 2.40 8.91 6.02
C THR A 24 3.60 8.03 6.33
N GLY A 25 4.82 8.59 6.34
CA GLY A 25 6.05 7.88 6.67
C GLY A 25 6.10 7.30 8.08
N GLU A 26 5.57 7.98 9.09
CA GLU A 26 5.53 7.46 10.46
C GLU A 26 4.50 6.33 10.60
N LEU A 27 3.33 6.48 9.99
CA LEU A 27 2.33 5.41 9.91
C LEU A 27 2.88 4.16 9.22
N VAL A 28 3.61 4.34 8.13
CA VAL A 28 4.25 3.24 7.41
C VAL A 28 5.25 2.52 8.30
N LYS A 29 6.09 3.24 9.06
CA LYS A 29 7.06 2.64 10.00
C LYS A 29 6.34 1.84 11.09
N GLN A 30 5.34 2.42 11.74
CA GLN A 30 4.60 1.75 12.81
C GLN A 30 3.88 0.50 12.33
N ARG A 31 3.23 0.56 11.16
CA ARG A 31 2.48 -0.56 10.58
C ARG A 31 3.35 -1.58 9.86
N SER A 32 4.64 -1.28 9.61
CA SER A 32 5.60 -2.22 9.03
C SER A 32 6.19 -3.19 10.05
N VAL A 33 5.95 -2.96 11.34
CA VAL A 33 6.40 -3.83 12.43
C VAL A 33 5.26 -4.75 12.83
N SER A 34 5.54 -6.05 12.81
CA SER A 34 4.56 -7.05 13.23
C SER A 34 4.38 -7.03 14.75
N SER A 35 3.15 -6.80 15.21
CA SER A 35 2.76 -6.93 16.62
C SER A 35 2.12 -8.28 16.93
N ARG A 36 1.77 -9.05 15.89
CA ARG A 36 1.15 -10.38 15.95
C ARG A 36 1.78 -11.31 14.93
N GLN A 37 1.62 -12.63 15.13
CA GLN A 37 2.11 -13.67 14.23
C GLN A 37 1.07 -14.80 14.03
N ASP A 38 -0.14 -14.60 14.50
CA ASP A 38 -1.20 -15.60 14.58
C ASP A 38 -2.44 -15.26 13.73
N VAL A 39 -2.37 -14.18 12.93
CA VAL A 39 -3.52 -13.69 12.17
C VAL A 39 -3.71 -14.48 10.88
N TYR A 40 -2.61 -14.72 10.17
CA TYR A 40 -2.66 -15.47 8.92
C TYR A 40 -1.46 -16.40 8.78
N ARG A 41 -1.63 -17.39 7.93
CA ARG A 41 -0.57 -18.26 7.44
C ARG A 41 -0.61 -18.33 5.92
N GLU A 42 0.46 -18.80 5.31
CA GLU A 42 0.48 -19.02 3.87
C GLU A 42 -0.53 -20.10 3.47
N ALA A 43 -1.38 -19.78 2.50
CA ALA A 43 -2.31 -20.74 1.93
C ALA A 43 -1.57 -21.64 0.95
N GLN A 44 -1.74 -22.95 1.08
CA GLN A 44 -1.25 -23.90 0.08
C GLN A 44 -2.30 -24.03 -1.01
N ASP A 45 -1.90 -23.77 -2.26
CA ASP A 45 -2.76 -23.98 -3.42
C ASP A 45 -3.33 -25.41 -3.41
N LYS A 46 -4.64 -25.54 -3.65
CA LYS A 46 -5.41 -26.79 -3.77
C LYS A 46 -5.78 -27.53 -2.50
N THR A 47 -5.44 -27.06 -1.33
CA THR A 47 -5.97 -27.68 -0.09
C THR A 47 -7.42 -27.25 0.17
N LEU A 48 -8.19 -28.14 0.79
CA LEU A 48 -9.51 -27.78 1.31
C LEU A 48 -9.35 -26.68 2.38
N ILE A 49 -10.23 -25.69 2.33
CA ILE A 49 -10.27 -24.65 3.34
C ILE A 49 -10.95 -25.26 4.58
N PRO A 50 -10.29 -25.29 5.75
CA PRO A 50 -10.91 -25.78 6.97
C PRO A 50 -12.10 -24.87 7.38
N SER A 51 -13.09 -25.46 8.05
CA SER A 51 -14.19 -24.67 8.61
C SER A 51 -13.69 -23.59 9.56
N GLY A 52 -14.28 -22.41 9.50
CA GLY A 52 -13.88 -21.22 10.24
C GLY A 52 -12.75 -20.40 9.58
N TYR A 53 -12.30 -20.79 8.37
CA TYR A 53 -11.24 -20.10 7.63
C TYR A 53 -11.68 -19.70 6.22
N ALA A 54 -10.99 -18.74 5.67
CA ALA A 54 -11.08 -18.32 4.28
C ALA A 54 -9.67 -18.11 3.69
N ASP A 55 -9.56 -18.23 2.39
CA ASP A 55 -8.33 -17.90 1.67
C ASP A 55 -8.45 -16.51 1.05
N LEU A 56 -7.35 -15.76 1.08
CA LEU A 56 -7.21 -14.43 0.51
C LEU A 56 -5.96 -14.37 -0.35
N ARG A 57 -6.13 -14.11 -1.64
CA ARG A 57 -5.03 -13.77 -2.54
C ARG A 57 -4.88 -12.27 -2.59
N VAL A 58 -3.71 -11.77 -2.27
CA VAL A 58 -3.34 -10.36 -2.43
C VAL A 58 -2.45 -10.24 -3.64
N SER A 59 -2.79 -9.34 -4.56
CA SER A 59 -2.01 -9.08 -5.78
C SER A 59 -1.80 -7.60 -6.01
N PHE A 60 -0.59 -7.23 -6.45
CA PHE A 60 -0.24 -5.86 -6.82
C PHE A 60 0.74 -5.86 -7.98
N SER A 61 0.45 -5.07 -9.00
CA SER A 61 1.35 -4.86 -10.11
C SER A 61 1.61 -3.38 -10.28
N VAL A 62 2.88 -2.97 -10.18
CA VAL A 62 3.28 -1.56 -10.26
C VAL A 62 4.49 -1.41 -11.16
N LYS A 63 4.54 -0.31 -11.91
CA LYS A 63 5.66 0.04 -12.76
C LYS A 63 6.43 1.21 -12.18
N THR A 64 7.76 1.12 -12.22
CA THR A 64 8.68 2.18 -11.79
C THR A 64 9.67 2.50 -12.89
N HIS A 65 10.42 3.60 -12.74
CA HIS A 65 11.56 3.85 -13.59
C HIS A 65 12.72 2.87 -13.29
N LYS A 66 13.69 2.79 -14.20
CA LYS A 66 14.93 2.02 -13.99
C LYS A 66 15.88 2.80 -13.07
N SER A 67 16.59 2.08 -12.19
CA SER A 67 17.53 2.68 -11.22
C SER A 67 18.67 3.51 -11.83
N SER A 68 19.01 3.27 -13.09
CA SER A 68 20.15 3.92 -13.76
C SER A 68 19.89 5.38 -14.17
N PHE A 69 18.68 5.91 -13.97
CA PHE A 69 18.31 7.25 -14.46
C PHE A 69 18.59 8.40 -13.50
N HIS A 70 18.72 8.09 -12.21
CA HIS A 70 18.96 9.11 -11.20
C HIS A 70 20.21 8.75 -10.38
N ILE A 71 21.36 9.18 -10.86
CA ILE A 71 22.68 8.99 -10.21
C ILE A 71 22.70 9.56 -8.77
N LEU A 72 21.72 10.38 -8.41
CA LEU A 72 21.59 11.04 -7.10
C LEU A 72 20.45 10.50 -6.23
N GLU A 73 19.60 9.58 -6.70
CA GLU A 73 18.53 9.00 -5.89
C GLU A 73 19.01 7.67 -5.27
N ASN A 74 19.25 7.69 -3.96
CA ASN A 74 19.50 6.49 -3.14
C ASN A 74 18.21 5.66 -2.92
N GLY A 75 17.33 5.59 -3.93
CA GLY A 75 16.05 4.91 -3.86
C GLY A 75 16.12 3.44 -4.23
N THR A 76 15.10 2.68 -3.83
CA THR A 76 14.97 1.24 -4.14
C THR A 76 14.27 0.97 -5.47
N LYS A 77 13.74 2.00 -6.15
CA LYS A 77 13.06 1.86 -7.46
C LYS A 77 14.00 1.27 -8.51
N GLY A 78 13.51 0.30 -9.26
CA GLY A 78 14.30 -0.42 -10.23
C GLY A 78 15.25 -1.46 -9.64
N THR A 79 15.19 -1.75 -8.34
CA THR A 79 16.02 -2.73 -7.64
C THR A 79 15.17 -3.81 -6.94
N PRO A 80 15.75 -4.96 -6.55
CA PRO A 80 15.03 -5.99 -5.79
C PRO A 80 14.58 -5.57 -4.39
N ASP A 81 15.03 -4.43 -3.89
CA ASP A 81 14.68 -3.93 -2.56
C ASP A 81 13.44 -3.03 -2.53
N TYR A 82 12.82 -2.82 -3.70
CA TYR A 82 11.50 -2.21 -3.78
C TYR A 82 10.44 -3.18 -3.24
N VAL A 83 9.83 -2.84 -2.12
CA VAL A 83 8.95 -3.74 -1.35
C VAL A 83 7.54 -3.19 -1.19
N LEU A 84 6.59 -4.11 -1.03
CA LEU A 84 5.24 -3.85 -0.58
C LEU A 84 5.12 -4.29 0.89
N VAL A 85 4.62 -3.43 1.75
CA VAL A 85 4.23 -3.79 3.13
C VAL A 85 2.77 -4.20 3.13
N LEU A 86 2.50 -5.39 3.64
CA LEU A 86 1.16 -5.88 3.92
C LEU A 86 1.03 -6.09 5.42
N ASN A 87 0.00 -5.52 6.04
CA ASN A 87 -0.33 -5.74 7.43
C ASN A 87 -1.82 -6.07 7.55
N ILE A 88 -2.13 -7.20 8.15
CA ILE A 88 -3.50 -7.60 8.44
C ILE A 88 -3.61 -7.78 9.96
N ASP A 89 -4.48 -7.01 10.61
CA ASP A 89 -4.76 -7.04 12.04
C ASP A 89 -3.51 -7.02 12.94
N GLY A 90 -2.43 -6.34 12.48
CA GLY A 90 -1.19 -6.24 13.22
C GLY A 90 -0.12 -7.28 12.87
N GLN A 91 -0.41 -8.26 12.02
CA GLN A 91 0.62 -9.12 11.43
C GLN A 91 1.14 -8.48 10.15
N ALA A 92 2.38 -8.02 10.15
CA ALA A 92 3.00 -7.31 9.05
C ALA A 92 4.07 -8.14 8.35
N GLU A 93 4.13 -8.04 7.03
CA GLU A 93 5.15 -8.68 6.19
C GLU A 93 5.61 -7.71 5.09
N LYS A 94 6.91 -7.73 4.78
CA LYS A 94 7.48 -7.05 3.62
C LYS A 94 7.56 -8.03 2.46
N LEU A 95 6.74 -7.81 1.45
CA LEU A 95 6.72 -8.65 0.27
C LEU A 95 7.74 -8.14 -0.75
N LYS A 96 8.48 -9.07 -1.35
CA LYS A 96 9.34 -8.82 -2.51
C LYS A 96 8.60 -9.24 -3.77
N GLY A 97 8.58 -8.36 -4.77
CA GLY A 97 7.93 -8.64 -6.06
C GLY A 97 8.90 -9.29 -7.06
N THR A 98 8.33 -10.02 -8.01
CA THR A 98 9.09 -10.41 -9.21
C THR A 98 9.26 -9.20 -10.11
N MET A 99 10.48 -9.00 -10.61
CA MET A 99 10.86 -7.88 -11.48
C MET A 99 10.91 -8.32 -12.93
N SER A 100 10.45 -7.47 -13.83
CA SER A 100 10.67 -7.62 -15.28
C SER A 100 10.83 -6.25 -15.94
N GLU A 101 11.73 -6.16 -16.90
CA GLU A 101 11.76 -4.99 -17.78
C GLU A 101 10.52 -4.95 -18.65
N GLU A 102 9.91 -3.78 -18.78
CA GLU A 102 8.73 -3.60 -19.60
C GLU A 102 8.84 -2.32 -20.42
N ASN A 103 8.68 -2.46 -21.74
CA ASN A 103 8.69 -1.35 -22.68
C ASN A 103 7.33 -1.28 -23.40
N THR A 104 6.54 -0.28 -23.04
CA THR A 104 5.20 -0.04 -23.61
C THR A 104 5.15 1.19 -24.53
N LEU A 105 6.26 1.59 -25.10
CA LEU A 105 6.36 2.78 -25.97
C LEU A 105 5.49 2.72 -27.21
N ASN A 106 5.28 1.54 -27.75
CA ASN A 106 4.52 1.31 -28.98
C ASN A 106 3.03 1.03 -28.71
N GLU A 107 2.64 0.96 -27.44
CA GLU A 107 1.24 0.72 -27.08
C GLU A 107 0.38 1.96 -27.27
N ARG A 108 -0.82 1.78 -27.79
CA ARG A 108 -1.80 2.83 -28.00
C ARG A 108 -3.16 2.37 -27.48
N PRO A 109 -3.95 3.20 -26.76
CA PRO A 109 -3.67 4.59 -26.39
C PRO A 109 -2.55 4.72 -25.35
N LEU A 110 -1.95 5.93 -25.25
CA LEU A 110 -0.98 6.24 -24.21
C LEU A 110 -1.66 6.19 -22.84
N THR A 111 -1.11 5.41 -21.93
CA THR A 111 -1.55 5.27 -20.54
C THR A 111 -0.54 5.89 -19.58
N PRO A 112 -0.88 6.10 -18.30
CA PRO A 112 0.10 6.51 -17.30
C PRO A 112 1.29 5.56 -17.16
N GLU A 113 1.15 4.31 -17.61
CA GLU A 113 2.21 3.28 -17.58
C GLU A 113 3.04 3.20 -18.86
N THR A 114 2.79 4.08 -19.83
CA THR A 114 3.56 4.12 -21.08
C THR A 114 5.01 4.49 -20.81
N GLY A 115 5.93 3.78 -21.48
CA GLY A 115 7.37 4.03 -21.40
C GLY A 115 8.18 2.77 -21.03
N ASN A 116 9.50 2.92 -21.01
CA ASN A 116 10.42 1.87 -20.59
C ASN A 116 10.67 1.95 -19.08
N GLY A 117 10.40 0.89 -18.36
CA GLY A 117 10.50 0.85 -16.89
C GLY A 117 10.69 -0.57 -16.37
N ILE A 118 10.54 -0.72 -15.07
CA ILE A 118 10.56 -1.99 -14.36
C ILE A 118 9.16 -2.27 -13.84
N ARG A 119 8.60 -3.41 -14.20
CA ARG A 119 7.35 -3.94 -13.65
C ARG A 119 7.65 -4.83 -12.47
N TYR A 120 7.04 -4.53 -11.32
CA TYR A 120 7.01 -5.40 -10.15
C TYR A 120 5.65 -6.08 -10.07
N ARG A 121 5.67 -7.39 -9.76
CA ARG A 121 4.47 -8.16 -9.47
C ARG A 121 4.63 -8.78 -8.09
N PHE A 122 3.75 -8.38 -7.19
CA PHE A 122 3.63 -8.94 -5.85
C PHE A 122 2.41 -9.84 -5.79
N GLN A 123 2.56 -11.00 -5.19
CA GLN A 123 1.46 -11.92 -4.93
C GLN A 123 1.71 -12.63 -3.61
N LYS A 124 0.65 -12.77 -2.82
CA LYS A 124 0.68 -13.54 -1.58
C LYS A 124 -0.67 -14.24 -1.41
N ASP A 125 -0.63 -15.54 -1.18
CA ASP A 125 -1.79 -16.36 -0.88
C ASP A 125 -1.82 -16.64 0.62
N LEU A 126 -2.89 -16.23 1.29
CA LEU A 126 -3.03 -16.23 2.74
C LEU A 126 -4.27 -17.03 3.15
N ARG A 127 -4.19 -17.68 4.32
CA ARG A 127 -5.33 -18.27 5.02
C ARG A 127 -5.54 -17.57 6.34
N LEU A 128 -6.75 -17.05 6.53
CA LEU A 128 -7.19 -16.30 7.71
C LEU A 128 -8.42 -16.96 8.31
N MET A 129 -8.72 -16.64 9.56
CA MET A 129 -10.05 -16.95 10.12
C MET A 129 -11.12 -16.19 9.34
N ALA A 130 -12.30 -16.78 9.17
CA ALA A 130 -13.43 -16.05 8.61
C ALA A 130 -13.87 -14.92 9.55
N GLY A 131 -14.25 -13.77 9.02
CA GLY A 131 -14.63 -12.60 9.81
C GLY A 131 -14.23 -11.28 9.19
N ASN A 132 -14.21 -10.24 10.01
CA ASN A 132 -13.77 -8.90 9.61
C ASN A 132 -12.27 -8.75 9.89
N HIS A 133 -11.56 -8.16 8.94
CA HIS A 133 -10.13 -7.92 9.03
C HIS A 133 -9.81 -6.51 8.58
N LYS A 134 -8.82 -5.90 9.22
CA LYS A 134 -8.27 -4.61 8.87
C LYS A 134 -7.00 -4.81 8.06
N VAL A 135 -7.03 -4.42 6.80
CA VAL A 135 -5.90 -4.56 5.88
C VAL A 135 -5.27 -3.20 5.67
N PHE A 136 -3.98 -3.11 5.95
CA PHE A 136 -3.14 -1.96 5.65
C PHE A 136 -2.09 -2.37 4.63
N VAL A 137 -1.93 -1.57 3.60
CA VAL A 137 -0.93 -1.75 2.55
C VAL A 137 -0.13 -0.47 2.40
N ALA A 138 1.18 -0.60 2.24
CA ALA A 138 2.03 0.55 1.95
C ALA A 138 3.14 0.22 0.96
N VAL A 139 3.53 1.22 0.19
CA VAL A 139 4.73 1.24 -0.64
C VAL A 139 5.65 2.31 -0.03
N PRO A 140 6.59 1.92 0.85
CA PRO A 140 7.40 2.87 1.63
C PRO A 140 8.21 3.84 0.77
N GLU A 141 8.76 3.35 -0.34
CA GLU A 141 9.57 4.12 -1.28
C GLU A 141 8.81 5.27 -1.96
N ASP A 142 7.49 5.12 -2.14
CA ASP A 142 6.63 6.14 -2.73
C ASP A 142 5.84 6.91 -1.67
N GLU A 143 6.04 6.62 -0.38
CA GLU A 143 5.28 7.18 0.74
C GLU A 143 3.75 7.02 0.60
N VAL A 144 3.33 5.95 -0.08
CA VAL A 144 1.92 5.64 -0.33
C VAL A 144 1.45 4.58 0.67
N ALA A 145 0.31 4.83 1.29
CA ALA A 145 -0.35 3.88 2.16
C ALA A 145 -1.87 3.95 2.01
N VAL A 146 -2.54 2.82 2.21
CA VAL A 146 -3.99 2.69 2.19
C VAL A 146 -4.43 1.65 3.22
N GLU A 147 -5.58 1.87 3.84
CA GLU A 147 -6.17 0.95 4.81
C GLU A 147 -7.65 0.74 4.47
N ALA A 148 -8.12 -0.49 4.60
CA ALA A 148 -9.54 -0.84 4.42
C ALA A 148 -9.93 -1.98 5.36
N GLU A 149 -11.21 -2.08 5.65
CA GLU A 149 -11.81 -3.25 6.32
C GLU A 149 -12.37 -4.20 5.26
N ILE A 150 -12.08 -5.47 5.41
CA ILE A 150 -12.60 -6.54 4.56
C ILE A 150 -13.36 -7.55 5.41
N ARG A 151 -14.33 -8.22 4.79
CA ARG A 151 -15.04 -9.35 5.40
C ARG A 151 -14.82 -10.61 4.59
N LEU A 152 -14.35 -11.66 5.26
CA LEU A 152 -14.13 -12.98 4.68
C LEU A 152 -15.21 -13.94 5.19
N GLU A 153 -15.89 -14.61 4.28
CA GLU A 153 -16.88 -15.63 4.63
C GLU A 153 -16.21 -17.00 4.75
N ASP A 154 -16.75 -17.84 5.64
CA ASP A 154 -16.24 -19.20 5.89
C ASP A 154 -16.19 -20.04 4.60
N GLY A 155 -15.08 -20.72 4.40
CA GLY A 155 -14.87 -21.62 3.28
C GLY A 155 -14.66 -20.94 1.93
N THR A 156 -14.60 -19.58 1.86
CA THR A 156 -14.47 -18.85 0.60
C THR A 156 -13.04 -18.59 0.21
N ARG A 157 -12.83 -18.43 -1.11
CA ARG A 157 -11.60 -17.90 -1.69
C ARG A 157 -11.85 -16.50 -2.20
N ASN A 158 -11.03 -15.58 -1.78
CA ASN A 158 -11.18 -14.17 -2.04
C ASN A 158 -9.94 -13.60 -2.70
N GLU A 159 -10.12 -12.52 -3.47
CA GLU A 159 -9.05 -11.81 -4.12
C GLU A 159 -9.08 -10.33 -3.74
N LEU A 160 -7.95 -9.84 -3.22
CA LEU A 160 -7.67 -8.43 -2.98
C LEU A 160 -6.68 -7.94 -4.03
N VAL A 161 -7.19 -7.21 -5.01
CA VAL A 161 -6.37 -6.59 -6.05
C VAL A 161 -6.03 -5.17 -5.63
N LEU A 162 -4.75 -4.86 -5.67
CA LEU A 162 -4.23 -3.51 -5.45
C LEU A 162 -3.96 -2.89 -6.82
N GLU A 163 -4.64 -1.77 -7.12
CA GLU A 163 -4.45 -1.04 -8.37
C GLU A 163 -3.62 0.23 -8.12
N PRO A 164 -2.50 0.42 -8.85
CA PRO A 164 -1.69 1.61 -8.72
C PRO A 164 -2.43 2.82 -9.31
N VAL A 165 -2.36 3.95 -8.60
CA VAL A 165 -2.79 5.25 -9.10
C VAL A 165 -1.53 6.06 -9.38
N TYR A 166 -1.33 6.45 -10.64
CA TYR A 166 -0.18 7.23 -11.04
C TYR A 166 -0.52 8.71 -11.19
N ALA A 167 0.39 9.56 -10.70
CA ALA A 167 0.43 10.95 -11.09
C ALA A 167 1.46 11.13 -12.21
N THR A 168 1.05 11.84 -13.25
CA THR A 168 1.95 12.14 -14.36
C THR A 168 2.77 13.37 -13.99
N GLY A 169 4.09 13.23 -13.93
CA GLY A 169 5.00 14.35 -13.76
C GLY A 169 4.90 15.35 -14.91
N LYS A 170 5.09 16.64 -14.63
CA LYS A 170 5.24 17.66 -15.69
C LYS A 170 6.57 17.38 -16.41
N TYR A 171 6.47 16.87 -17.61
CA TYR A 171 7.64 16.54 -18.41
C TYR A 171 8.02 17.70 -19.33
N PHE A 172 9.24 18.20 -19.18
CA PHE A 172 9.86 19.15 -20.10
C PHE A 172 10.82 18.39 -21.04
N GLY A 173 10.30 17.84 -22.13
CA GLY A 173 11.14 17.14 -23.11
C GLY A 173 10.35 16.33 -24.13
N LYS A 174 11.05 15.71 -25.10
CA LYS A 174 10.44 14.80 -26.05
C LYS A 174 9.80 13.64 -25.30
N ARG A 175 8.49 13.44 -25.41
CA ARG A 175 7.77 12.24 -24.99
C ARG A 175 8.45 11.06 -25.67
N GLY A 176 9.31 10.40 -24.95
CA GLY A 176 10.00 9.36 -25.66
C GLY A 176 10.34 8.20 -24.86
N SER A 177 11.02 7.53 -24.48
CA SER A 177 11.47 6.21 -24.20
C SER A 177 11.33 5.74 -22.76
N ILE A 178 11.05 6.61 -21.78
CA ILE A 178 11.19 6.30 -20.36
C ILE A 178 9.87 6.45 -19.65
N PHE A 179 9.61 5.58 -18.68
CA PHE A 179 8.49 5.71 -17.75
C PHE A 179 8.75 6.86 -16.75
N TYR A 180 7.84 7.83 -16.68
CA TYR A 180 7.99 9.04 -15.85
C TYR A 180 6.92 9.22 -14.79
N SER A 181 5.88 8.41 -14.81
CA SER A 181 4.83 8.51 -13.80
C SER A 181 5.37 8.04 -12.45
N HIS A 182 4.85 8.62 -11.37
CA HIS A 182 5.14 8.15 -10.02
C HIS A 182 3.87 7.63 -9.37
N LEU A 183 4.02 6.66 -8.47
CA LEU A 183 2.92 6.13 -7.70
C LEU A 183 2.43 7.23 -6.73
N SER A 184 1.17 7.62 -6.86
CA SER A 184 0.54 8.64 -6.01
C SER A 184 -0.53 8.07 -5.07
N GLY A 185 -0.92 6.82 -5.28
CA GLY A 185 -1.91 6.14 -4.48
C GLY A 185 -2.09 4.68 -4.88
N VAL A 186 -2.87 3.98 -4.10
CA VAL A 186 -3.30 2.60 -4.36
C VAL A 186 -4.79 2.50 -4.10
N ARG A 187 -5.54 1.89 -4.99
CA ARG A 187 -6.93 1.49 -4.77
C ARG A 187 -6.98 0.02 -4.39
N MET A 188 -7.88 -0.33 -3.47
CA MET A 188 -8.14 -1.71 -3.08
C MET A 188 -9.45 -2.20 -3.70
N LEU A 189 -9.40 -3.34 -4.38
CA LEU A 189 -10.58 -4.00 -4.91
C LEU A 189 -10.69 -5.39 -4.28
N MET A 190 -11.83 -5.65 -3.62
CA MET A 190 -12.16 -6.94 -3.06
C MET A 190 -13.13 -7.68 -3.99
N ASN A 191 -12.72 -8.83 -4.53
CA ASN A 191 -13.52 -9.60 -5.48
C ASN A 191 -14.07 -8.72 -6.64
N GLY A 192 -13.23 -7.80 -7.15
CA GLY A 192 -13.56 -6.87 -8.23
C GLY A 192 -14.39 -5.65 -7.82
N LYS A 193 -14.72 -5.46 -6.54
CA LYS A 193 -15.44 -4.27 -6.03
C LYS A 193 -14.48 -3.36 -5.29
N LEU A 194 -14.55 -2.06 -5.58
CA LEU A 194 -13.77 -1.03 -4.89
C LEU A 194 -14.19 -0.96 -3.40
N LEU A 195 -13.20 -0.92 -2.51
CA LEU A 195 -13.37 -0.76 -1.07
C LEU A 195 -13.40 0.71 -0.67
#